data_0c9092bc97a94bdfa0acea37932a74dc
#
_entry.id   0c9092bc97a94bdfa0acea37932a74dc
#
_cell.length_a   1.000
_cell.length_b   1.000
_cell.length_c   1.000
_cell.angle_alpha   90.00
_cell.angle_beta   90.00
_cell.angle_gamma   90.00
#
_symmetry.space_group_name_H-M   'P 1'
#
loop_
_entity.id
_entity.type
_entity.pdbx_description
1 polymer ?
#
loop_
_entity_poly.entity_id
_entity_poly.type
_entity_poly.pdbx_seq_one_letter_code
_entity_poly.pdbx_strand_id
1 'polypeptide(L)'
;MKDITIILFERIGLLLIIAFVLTRIPNFKMLIYREYNFRMTIIHACVFGIFGIASTHFGIVLADGEVVNQNLVWYVADNEMIVSLSLVAIVIAGLLGGPIVGLGAGIVAGIDLFFLGGIGWFANTLVNPLTGLLAGLAGRFFSKARVISPVQALFIGVFPPILQMQILFVIYPQHDTVMEFVNIAGLPLVLTNSIAIAIFTAMIKIVLQEQENEAALATKQALTIAEEALPFLKKDSPTERAEGLAELLYDRLKVAAICVANEEEILAFKGIGADHHHVGNKIRTRLSNEALQSKEIKIAY
;
A
#
# COMPACT_ATOMS: atom_id res chain seq x y z
N MET A 1 -18.95 -27.94 2.97
CA MET A 1 -17.70 -27.40 3.56
C MET A 1 -16.52 -27.36 2.58
N LYS A 2 -16.13 -28.47 1.96
CA LYS A 2 -14.99 -28.47 1.02
C LYS A 2 -15.17 -27.46 -0.13
N ASP A 3 -16.34 -27.42 -0.75
CA ASP A 3 -16.61 -26.56 -1.90
C ASP A 3 -16.53 -25.07 -1.54
N ILE A 4 -17.12 -24.64 -0.43
CA ILE A 4 -17.05 -23.24 0.05
C ILE A 4 -15.61 -22.82 0.33
N THR A 5 -14.83 -23.69 0.98
CA THR A 5 -13.44 -23.42 1.27
C THR A 5 -12.64 -23.20 -0.03
N ILE A 6 -12.81 -24.06 -1.02
CA ILE A 6 -12.11 -23.95 -2.32
C ILE A 6 -12.49 -22.65 -3.01
N ILE A 7 -13.80 -22.33 -3.10
CA ILE A 7 -14.27 -21.10 -3.74
C ILE A 7 -13.70 -19.86 -3.03
N LEU A 8 -13.70 -19.82 -1.70
CA LEU A 8 -13.12 -18.70 -0.96
C LEU A 8 -11.61 -18.57 -1.17
N PHE A 9 -10.87 -19.68 -1.30
CA PHE A 9 -9.45 -19.64 -1.65
C PHE A 9 -9.20 -19.10 -3.06
N GLU A 10 -10.04 -19.44 -4.04
CA GLU A 10 -9.97 -18.85 -5.38
C GLU A 10 -10.19 -17.33 -5.33
N ARG A 11 -11.12 -16.85 -4.49
CA ARG A 11 -11.37 -15.41 -4.29
C ARG A 11 -10.19 -14.69 -3.65
N ILE A 12 -9.39 -15.35 -2.78
CA ILE A 12 -8.15 -14.77 -2.27
C ILE A 12 -7.22 -14.38 -3.42
N GLY A 13 -7.05 -15.23 -4.43
CA GLY A 13 -6.22 -14.94 -5.59
C GLY A 13 -6.62 -13.63 -6.29
N LEU A 14 -7.92 -13.43 -6.51
CA LEU A 14 -8.45 -12.21 -7.12
C LEU A 14 -8.20 -10.98 -6.23
N LEU A 15 -8.45 -11.10 -4.92
CA LEU A 15 -8.17 -10.03 -3.96
C LEU A 15 -6.69 -9.65 -3.92
N LEU A 16 -5.79 -10.63 -4.02
CA LEU A 16 -4.35 -10.39 -4.04
C LEU A 16 -3.90 -9.66 -5.31
N ILE A 17 -4.52 -9.93 -6.46
CA ILE A 17 -4.26 -9.18 -7.70
C ILE A 17 -4.65 -7.70 -7.51
N ILE A 18 -5.85 -7.43 -7.00
CA ILE A 18 -6.31 -6.06 -6.71
C ILE A 18 -5.36 -5.40 -5.70
N ALA A 19 -4.99 -6.11 -4.65
CA ALA A 19 -4.07 -5.66 -3.63
C ALA A 19 -2.68 -5.31 -4.22
N PHE A 20 -2.16 -6.15 -5.11
CA PHE A 20 -0.90 -5.90 -5.80
C PHE A 20 -0.97 -4.62 -6.64
N VAL A 21 -2.04 -4.42 -7.40
CA VAL A 21 -2.27 -3.18 -8.17
C VAL A 21 -2.30 -1.97 -7.24
N LEU A 22 -3.00 -2.06 -6.09
CA LEU A 22 -3.03 -0.98 -5.10
C LEU A 22 -1.63 -0.58 -4.61
N THR A 23 -0.72 -1.55 -4.40
CA THR A 23 0.65 -1.24 -3.95
C THR A 23 1.47 -0.45 -4.98
N ARG A 24 1.06 -0.45 -6.26
CA ARG A 24 1.72 0.32 -7.34
C ARG A 24 1.23 1.76 -7.45
N ILE A 25 0.14 2.11 -6.80
CA ILE A 25 -0.40 3.49 -6.80
C ILE A 25 0.50 4.38 -5.93
N PRO A 26 1.02 5.52 -6.45
CA PRO A 26 1.95 6.40 -5.70
C PRO A 26 1.39 6.86 -4.35
N ASN A 27 0.11 7.19 -4.28
CA ASN A 27 -0.54 7.63 -3.05
C ASN A 27 -0.67 6.52 -1.99
N PHE A 28 -0.66 5.24 -2.39
CA PHE A 28 -0.65 4.12 -1.47
C PHE A 28 0.65 4.06 -0.64
N LYS A 29 1.77 4.49 -1.24
CA LYS A 29 3.07 4.59 -0.55
C LYS A 29 3.02 5.56 0.62
N MET A 30 2.30 6.69 0.50
CA MET A 30 2.14 7.67 1.58
C MET A 30 1.44 7.09 2.82
N LEU A 31 0.50 6.17 2.63
CA LEU A 31 -0.14 5.43 3.74
C LEU A 31 0.88 4.67 4.58
N ILE A 32 1.81 3.99 3.89
CA ILE A 32 2.82 3.15 4.52
C ILE A 32 3.85 4.01 5.30
N TYR A 33 4.17 5.20 4.80
CA TYR A 33 5.07 6.14 5.48
C TYR A 33 4.43 6.91 6.64
N ARG A 34 3.12 6.71 6.89
CA ARG A 34 2.36 7.36 7.97
C ARG A 34 2.42 8.90 7.93
N GLU A 35 2.54 9.49 6.76
CA GLU A 35 2.38 10.93 6.58
C GLU A 35 0.88 11.28 6.65
N TYR A 36 0.37 11.44 7.87
CA TYR A 36 -1.04 11.65 8.11
C TYR A 36 -1.45 13.10 7.81
N ASN A 37 -2.03 13.29 6.63
CA ASN A 37 -2.87 14.44 6.34
C ASN A 37 -4.34 13.97 6.35
N PHE A 38 -5.25 14.76 6.94
CA PHE A 38 -6.69 14.44 7.00
C PHE A 38 -7.29 14.04 5.64
N ARG A 39 -6.89 14.74 4.57
CA ARG A 39 -7.34 14.41 3.20
C ARG A 39 -6.88 13.01 2.77
N MET A 40 -5.65 12.64 3.06
CA MET A 40 -5.11 11.32 2.75
C MET A 40 -5.79 10.22 3.55
N THR A 41 -6.13 10.47 4.82
CA THR A 41 -6.90 9.54 5.65
C THR A 41 -8.25 9.20 5.02
N ILE A 42 -8.98 10.21 4.51
CA ILE A 42 -10.26 9.99 3.81
C ILE A 42 -10.05 9.21 2.52
N ILE A 43 -9.08 9.60 1.71
CA ILE A 43 -8.79 8.92 0.43
C ILE A 43 -8.51 7.43 0.68
N HIS A 44 -7.66 7.11 1.65
CA HIS A 44 -7.33 5.73 1.96
C HIS A 44 -8.53 4.95 2.53
N ALA A 45 -9.33 5.57 3.37
CA ALA A 45 -10.58 4.96 3.86
C ALA A 45 -11.54 4.64 2.70
N CYS A 46 -11.69 5.54 1.74
CA CYS A 46 -12.50 5.30 0.54
C CYS A 46 -11.91 4.19 -0.34
N VAL A 47 -10.60 4.20 -0.61
CA VAL A 47 -9.95 3.19 -1.46
C VAL A 47 -10.11 1.79 -0.86
N PHE A 48 -9.84 1.63 0.43
CA PHE A 48 -10.02 0.34 1.10
C PHE A 48 -11.49 -0.02 1.28
N GLY A 49 -12.37 0.96 1.46
CA GLY A 49 -13.82 0.73 1.50
C GLY A 49 -14.34 0.19 0.17
N ILE A 50 -13.92 0.79 -0.96
CA ILE A 50 -14.23 0.30 -2.32
C ILE A 50 -13.65 -1.10 -2.53
N PHE A 51 -12.46 -1.37 -2.02
CA PHE A 51 -11.89 -2.72 -2.06
C PHE A 51 -12.72 -3.71 -1.24
N GLY A 52 -13.25 -3.29 -0.08
CA GLY A 52 -14.20 -4.07 0.73
C GLY A 52 -15.50 -4.35 -0.04
N ILE A 53 -16.08 -3.34 -0.70
CA ILE A 53 -17.26 -3.48 -1.57
C ILE A 53 -16.99 -4.48 -2.69
N ALA A 54 -15.89 -4.32 -3.44
CA ALA A 54 -15.52 -5.27 -4.48
C ALA A 54 -15.41 -6.71 -3.93
N SER A 55 -14.79 -6.88 -2.76
CA SER A 55 -14.69 -8.18 -2.09
C SER A 55 -16.04 -8.76 -1.70
N THR A 56 -17.01 -7.91 -1.33
CA THR A 56 -18.39 -8.33 -1.05
C THR A 56 -19.08 -8.82 -2.30
N HIS A 57 -19.05 -8.06 -3.39
CA HIS A 57 -19.68 -8.43 -4.65
C HIS A 57 -19.04 -9.67 -5.32
N PHE A 58 -17.78 -9.96 -5.02
CA PHE A 58 -17.13 -11.22 -5.38
C PHE A 58 -17.36 -12.35 -4.36
N GLY A 59 -18.26 -12.16 -3.40
CA GLY A 59 -18.65 -13.19 -2.44
C GLY A 59 -19.47 -14.32 -3.07
N ILE A 60 -19.97 -15.21 -2.22
CA ILE A 60 -20.89 -16.27 -2.56
C ILE A 60 -22.16 -16.11 -1.75
N VAL A 61 -23.29 -16.54 -2.29
CA VAL A 61 -24.58 -16.51 -1.62
C VAL A 61 -24.97 -17.94 -1.23
N LEU A 62 -25.38 -18.09 0.02
CA LEU A 62 -25.85 -19.35 0.60
C LEU A 62 -27.34 -19.25 0.91
N ALA A 63 -28.11 -20.30 0.58
CA ALA A 63 -29.46 -20.52 1.03
C ALA A 63 -29.60 -21.97 1.43
N ASP A 64 -30.26 -22.24 2.55
CA ASP A 64 -30.54 -23.61 3.06
C ASP A 64 -29.26 -24.49 3.08
N GLY A 65 -28.12 -23.89 3.43
CA GLY A 65 -26.85 -24.59 3.51
C GLY A 65 -26.13 -24.86 2.20
N GLU A 66 -26.70 -24.50 1.07
CA GLU A 66 -26.15 -24.71 -0.27
C GLU A 66 -25.69 -23.38 -0.91
N VAL A 67 -24.73 -23.47 -1.83
CA VAL A 67 -24.26 -22.30 -2.60
C VAL A 67 -25.21 -22.07 -3.77
N VAL A 68 -25.97 -20.98 -3.72
CA VAL A 68 -26.97 -20.64 -4.77
C VAL A 68 -26.41 -19.65 -5.80
N ASN A 69 -25.41 -18.82 -5.44
CA ASN A 69 -24.79 -17.92 -6.38
C ASN A 69 -23.27 -17.82 -6.12
N GLN A 70 -22.47 -17.95 -7.17
CA GLN A 70 -21.01 -17.83 -7.17
C GLN A 70 -20.53 -16.72 -8.12
N ASN A 71 -21.44 -16.03 -8.81
CA ASN A 71 -21.11 -14.93 -9.71
C ASN A 71 -21.06 -13.61 -8.94
N LEU A 72 -20.96 -12.48 -9.66
CA LEU A 72 -21.08 -11.16 -9.05
C LEU A 72 -22.44 -11.00 -8.36
N VAL A 73 -22.40 -10.71 -7.06
CA VAL A 73 -23.57 -10.56 -6.22
C VAL A 73 -24.01 -9.11 -6.23
N TRP A 74 -25.19 -8.81 -6.75
CA TRP A 74 -25.77 -7.46 -6.76
C TRP A 74 -26.95 -7.31 -5.81
N TYR A 75 -27.50 -8.40 -5.36
CA TYR A 75 -28.65 -8.46 -4.45
C TYR A 75 -28.64 -9.81 -3.73
N VAL A 76 -29.04 -9.80 -2.47
CA VAL A 76 -29.19 -11.00 -1.63
C VAL A 76 -30.62 -11.01 -1.10
N ALA A 77 -31.33 -12.09 -1.30
CA ALA A 77 -32.72 -12.20 -0.86
C ALA A 77 -32.81 -12.33 0.67
N ASP A 78 -34.02 -12.05 1.22
CA ASP A 78 -34.24 -12.02 2.67
C ASP A 78 -34.00 -13.37 3.39
N ASN A 79 -34.02 -14.47 2.62
CA ASN A 79 -33.73 -15.83 3.11
C ASN A 79 -32.32 -16.32 2.76
N GLU A 80 -31.48 -15.48 2.20
CA GLU A 80 -30.13 -15.80 1.77
C GLU A 80 -29.06 -15.11 2.64
N MET A 81 -27.89 -15.70 2.71
CA MET A 81 -26.71 -15.13 3.39
C MET A 81 -25.56 -14.95 2.44
N ILE A 82 -24.84 -13.83 2.60
CA ILE A 82 -23.60 -13.57 1.87
C ILE A 82 -22.38 -14.00 2.69
N VAL A 83 -21.46 -14.69 2.03
CA VAL A 83 -20.13 -15.05 2.52
C VAL A 83 -19.10 -14.35 1.66
N SER A 84 -18.34 -13.45 2.23
CA SER A 84 -17.35 -12.64 1.49
C SER A 84 -16.05 -12.47 2.27
N LEU A 85 -15.04 -11.99 1.57
CA LEU A 85 -13.72 -11.65 2.14
C LEU A 85 -13.57 -10.14 2.37
N SER A 86 -14.68 -9.37 2.48
CA SER A 86 -14.62 -7.91 2.70
C SER A 86 -13.86 -7.54 3.97
N LEU A 87 -13.98 -8.35 5.02
CA LEU A 87 -13.25 -8.16 6.27
C LEU A 87 -11.73 -8.16 6.09
N VAL A 88 -11.21 -8.88 5.08
CA VAL A 88 -9.76 -8.84 4.76
C VAL A 88 -9.33 -7.43 4.39
N ALA A 89 -10.05 -6.79 3.47
CA ALA A 89 -9.74 -5.42 3.03
C ALA A 89 -9.81 -4.42 4.19
N ILE A 90 -10.83 -4.55 5.03
CA ILE A 90 -11.06 -3.66 6.17
C ILE A 90 -10.00 -3.84 7.27
N VAL A 91 -9.61 -5.09 7.57
CA VAL A 91 -8.52 -5.37 8.51
C VAL A 91 -7.21 -4.77 8.01
N ILE A 92 -6.89 -4.96 6.73
CA ILE A 92 -5.69 -4.38 6.13
C ILE A 92 -5.73 -2.85 6.20
N ALA A 93 -6.87 -2.23 5.91
CA ALA A 93 -7.07 -0.78 6.08
C ALA A 93 -6.73 -0.32 7.51
N GLY A 94 -7.23 -1.04 8.52
CA GLY A 94 -6.94 -0.78 9.92
C GLY A 94 -5.47 -0.96 10.28
N LEU A 95 -4.89 -2.10 9.92
CA LEU A 95 -3.49 -2.44 10.23
C LEU A 95 -2.48 -1.45 9.63
N LEU A 96 -2.73 -0.98 8.40
CA LEU A 96 -1.84 -0.05 7.70
C LEU A 96 -2.15 1.42 8.04
N GLY A 97 -3.42 1.80 7.89
CA GLY A 97 -3.87 3.19 8.02
C GLY A 97 -4.26 3.60 9.43
N GLY A 98 -4.32 2.65 10.37
CA GLY A 98 -4.73 2.89 11.75
C GLY A 98 -6.25 2.94 11.94
N PRO A 99 -6.72 3.22 13.19
CA PRO A 99 -8.12 3.06 13.58
C PRO A 99 -9.10 3.90 12.76
N ILE A 100 -8.71 5.13 12.38
CA ILE A 100 -9.59 6.05 11.64
C ILE A 100 -9.79 5.59 10.20
N VAL A 101 -8.71 5.15 9.54
CA VAL A 101 -8.79 4.60 8.17
C VAL A 101 -9.58 3.29 8.17
N GLY A 102 -9.31 2.39 9.13
CA GLY A 102 -10.04 1.13 9.26
C GLY A 102 -11.53 1.34 9.53
N LEU A 103 -11.87 2.24 10.46
CA LEU A 103 -13.26 2.61 10.75
C LEU A 103 -13.95 3.17 9.50
N GLY A 104 -13.30 4.12 8.81
CA GLY A 104 -13.86 4.74 7.60
C GLY A 104 -14.04 3.75 6.45
N ALA A 105 -13.06 2.88 6.21
CA ALA A 105 -13.19 1.80 5.21
C ALA A 105 -14.34 0.85 5.56
N GLY A 106 -14.46 0.49 6.85
CA GLY A 106 -15.56 -0.34 7.36
C GLY A 106 -16.93 0.31 7.20
N ILE A 107 -17.05 1.63 7.40
CA ILE A 107 -18.30 2.37 7.16
C ILE A 107 -18.67 2.32 5.66
N VAL A 108 -17.71 2.61 4.77
CA VAL A 108 -17.97 2.59 3.32
C VAL A 108 -18.43 1.21 2.85
N ALA A 109 -17.74 0.13 3.26
CA ALA A 109 -18.11 -1.22 2.91
C ALA A 109 -19.40 -1.69 3.63
N GLY A 110 -19.63 -1.22 4.86
CA GLY A 110 -20.85 -1.52 5.62
C GLY A 110 -22.11 -0.92 4.99
N ILE A 111 -22.02 0.30 4.45
CA ILE A 111 -23.14 0.94 3.73
C ILE A 111 -23.54 0.11 2.52
N ASP A 112 -22.60 -0.45 1.77
CA ASP A 112 -22.89 -1.34 0.65
C ASP A 112 -23.66 -2.59 1.09
N LEU A 113 -23.22 -3.23 2.18
CA LEU A 113 -23.90 -4.40 2.75
C LEU A 113 -25.33 -4.10 3.25
N PHE A 114 -25.56 -2.86 3.72
CA PHE A 114 -26.89 -2.41 4.08
C PHE A 114 -27.84 -2.44 2.89
N PHE A 115 -27.39 -2.02 1.72
CA PHE A 115 -28.21 -2.01 0.49
C PHE A 115 -28.26 -3.35 -0.21
N LEU A 116 -27.28 -4.21 0.01
CA LEU A 116 -27.22 -5.53 -0.61
C LEU A 116 -28.30 -6.48 -0.07
N GLY A 117 -28.67 -6.34 1.22
CA GLY A 117 -29.73 -7.13 1.85
C GLY A 117 -29.26 -8.47 2.42
N GLY A 118 -30.17 -9.43 2.47
CA GLY A 118 -29.94 -10.79 2.95
C GLY A 118 -30.04 -10.95 4.47
N ILE A 119 -29.95 -12.20 4.95
CA ILE A 119 -29.93 -12.52 6.37
C ILE A 119 -28.75 -11.85 7.05
N GLY A 120 -29.02 -11.15 8.15
CA GLY A 120 -27.97 -10.51 8.95
C GLY A 120 -27.35 -9.24 8.33
N TRP A 121 -28.02 -8.62 7.34
CA TRP A 121 -27.54 -7.38 6.72
C TRP A 121 -27.12 -6.31 7.74
N PHE A 122 -27.92 -6.12 8.81
CA PHE A 122 -27.63 -5.15 9.84
C PHE A 122 -26.38 -5.52 10.67
N ALA A 123 -26.24 -6.80 11.04
CA ALA A 123 -25.06 -7.30 11.73
C ALA A 123 -23.80 -7.11 10.87
N ASN A 124 -23.86 -7.47 9.60
CA ASN A 124 -22.76 -7.31 8.66
C ASN A 124 -22.37 -5.84 8.44
N THR A 125 -23.36 -4.93 8.38
CA THR A 125 -23.14 -3.49 8.32
C THR A 125 -22.37 -2.97 9.53
N LEU A 126 -22.70 -3.47 10.73
CA LEU A 126 -22.08 -3.05 11.98
C LEU A 126 -20.68 -3.66 12.19
N VAL A 127 -20.49 -4.91 11.78
CA VAL A 127 -19.23 -5.63 11.95
C VAL A 127 -18.07 -4.96 11.21
N ASN A 128 -18.30 -4.46 10.01
CA ASN A 128 -17.25 -3.88 9.17
C ASN A 128 -16.54 -2.68 9.83
N PRO A 129 -17.23 -1.61 10.29
CA PRO A 129 -16.56 -0.49 10.94
C PRO A 129 -15.92 -0.90 12.27
N LEU A 130 -16.56 -1.79 13.03
CA LEU A 130 -16.03 -2.27 14.31
C LEU A 130 -14.73 -3.06 14.08
N THR A 131 -14.71 -3.96 13.11
CA THR A 131 -13.51 -4.72 12.71
C THR A 131 -12.38 -3.80 12.28
N GLY A 132 -12.67 -2.80 11.45
CA GLY A 132 -11.67 -1.84 10.99
C GLY A 132 -11.05 -1.02 12.13
N LEU A 133 -11.88 -0.57 13.07
CA LEU A 133 -11.44 0.12 14.27
C LEU A 133 -10.54 -0.77 15.13
N LEU A 134 -10.98 -1.99 15.45
CA LEU A 134 -10.24 -2.95 16.28
C LEU A 134 -8.92 -3.37 15.62
N ALA A 135 -8.93 -3.64 14.31
CA ALA A 135 -7.72 -3.95 13.56
C ALA A 135 -6.72 -2.80 13.61
N GLY A 136 -7.18 -1.56 13.50
CA GLY A 136 -6.33 -0.39 13.59
C GLY A 136 -5.75 -0.17 14.99
N LEU A 137 -6.52 -0.45 16.03
CA LEU A 137 -6.03 -0.43 17.42
C LEU A 137 -4.99 -1.54 17.66
N ALA A 138 -5.27 -2.75 17.18
CA ALA A 138 -4.32 -3.87 17.23
C ALA A 138 -3.02 -3.53 16.49
N GLY A 139 -3.12 -2.94 15.30
CA GLY A 139 -1.96 -2.49 14.53
C GLY A 139 -1.10 -1.49 15.29
N ARG A 140 -1.71 -0.54 16.03
CA ARG A 140 -0.98 0.41 16.89
C ARG A 140 -0.32 -0.25 18.09
N PHE A 141 -1.00 -1.23 18.70
CA PHE A 141 -0.52 -1.91 19.90
C PHE A 141 0.67 -2.84 19.61
N PHE A 142 0.57 -3.64 18.55
CA PHE A 142 1.59 -4.65 18.23
C PHE A 142 2.75 -4.12 17.37
N SER A 143 2.61 -2.98 16.72
CA SER A 143 3.59 -2.47 15.77
C SER A 143 4.55 -1.49 16.40
N LYS A 144 5.74 -1.97 16.81
CA LYS A 144 6.94 -1.14 16.93
C LYS A 144 7.58 -0.85 15.56
N ALA A 145 7.31 -1.70 14.58
CA ALA A 145 7.71 -1.56 13.18
C ALA A 145 6.58 -0.93 12.35
N ARG A 146 6.87 -0.46 11.12
CA ARG A 146 5.88 0.16 10.22
C ARG A 146 4.71 -0.77 9.86
N VAL A 147 5.00 -2.04 9.71
CA VAL A 147 4.01 -3.10 9.38
C VAL A 147 4.22 -4.28 10.33
N ILE A 148 3.13 -4.83 10.82
CA ILE A 148 3.15 -6.04 11.66
C ILE A 148 3.69 -7.24 10.88
N SER A 149 4.18 -8.25 11.59
CA SER A 149 4.64 -9.47 10.93
C SER A 149 3.47 -10.26 10.31
N PRO A 150 3.69 -11.00 9.20
CA PRO A 150 2.65 -11.85 8.60
C PRO A 150 2.06 -12.87 9.57
N VAL A 151 2.87 -13.38 10.49
CA VAL A 151 2.42 -14.33 11.54
C VAL A 151 1.46 -13.63 12.52
N GLN A 152 1.78 -12.43 12.98
CA GLN A 152 0.86 -11.65 13.82
C GLN A 152 -0.43 -11.31 13.08
N ALA A 153 -0.32 -10.96 11.79
CA ALA A 153 -1.46 -10.68 10.91
C ALA A 153 -2.37 -11.90 10.75
N LEU A 154 -1.80 -13.11 10.64
CA LEU A 154 -2.56 -14.36 10.60
C LEU A 154 -3.43 -14.53 11.84
N PHE A 155 -2.86 -14.33 13.04
CA PHE A 155 -3.63 -14.44 14.28
C PHE A 155 -4.69 -13.35 14.42
N ILE A 156 -4.39 -12.12 14.01
CA ILE A 156 -5.38 -11.03 14.00
C ILE A 156 -6.53 -11.37 13.04
N GLY A 157 -6.26 -12.02 11.93
CA GLY A 157 -7.25 -12.43 10.94
C GLY A 157 -8.29 -13.46 11.42
N VAL A 158 -8.04 -14.13 12.54
CA VAL A 158 -9.00 -15.06 13.16
C VAL A 158 -10.19 -14.29 13.75
N PHE A 159 -9.96 -13.12 14.34
CA PHE A 159 -10.98 -12.38 15.09
C PHE A 159 -12.14 -11.85 14.26
N PRO A 160 -11.96 -11.25 13.08
CA PRO A 160 -13.04 -10.63 12.32
C PRO A 160 -14.20 -11.57 11.99
N PRO A 161 -13.99 -12.78 11.45
CA PRO A 161 -15.08 -13.72 11.21
C PRO A 161 -15.76 -14.20 12.50
N ILE A 162 -15.00 -14.40 13.57
CA ILE A 162 -15.57 -14.79 14.88
C ILE A 162 -16.46 -13.65 15.41
N LEU A 163 -15.99 -12.40 15.33
CA LEU A 163 -16.77 -11.23 15.73
C LEU A 163 -18.05 -11.12 14.90
N GLN A 164 -17.95 -11.35 13.59
CA GLN A 164 -19.11 -11.36 12.69
C GLN A 164 -20.15 -12.39 13.13
N MET A 165 -19.74 -13.61 13.39
CA MET A 165 -20.65 -14.68 13.83
C MET A 165 -21.28 -14.38 15.18
N GLN A 166 -20.52 -13.83 16.12
CA GLN A 166 -21.03 -13.45 17.44
C GLN A 166 -22.07 -12.33 17.33
N ILE A 167 -21.80 -11.27 16.57
CA ILE A 167 -22.75 -10.16 16.39
C ILE A 167 -23.99 -10.64 15.65
N LEU A 168 -23.83 -11.51 14.62
CA LEU A 168 -24.94 -12.11 13.92
C LEU A 168 -25.83 -12.94 14.88
N PHE A 169 -25.22 -13.75 15.74
CA PHE A 169 -25.93 -14.57 16.73
C PHE A 169 -26.70 -13.73 17.77
N VAL A 170 -26.14 -12.60 18.17
CA VAL A 170 -26.78 -11.70 19.16
C VAL A 170 -27.92 -10.88 18.57
N ILE A 171 -27.77 -10.45 17.31
CA ILE A 171 -28.73 -9.53 16.67
C ILE A 171 -29.86 -10.27 15.96
N TYR A 172 -29.57 -11.44 15.37
CA TYR A 172 -30.53 -12.14 14.56
C TYR A 172 -31.32 -13.15 15.40
N PRO A 173 -32.70 -13.07 15.43
CA PRO A 173 -33.52 -13.88 16.34
C PRO A 173 -33.59 -15.38 15.98
N GLN A 174 -33.41 -15.72 14.68
CA GLN A 174 -33.43 -17.10 14.22
C GLN A 174 -32.10 -17.78 14.45
N HIS A 175 -31.86 -18.21 15.68
CA HIS A 175 -30.59 -18.83 16.08
C HIS A 175 -30.26 -20.11 15.31
N ASP A 176 -31.28 -20.89 14.90
CA ASP A 176 -31.05 -22.12 14.13
C ASP A 176 -30.41 -21.83 12.77
N THR A 177 -30.90 -20.82 12.05
CA THR A 177 -30.34 -20.37 10.78
C THR A 177 -28.92 -19.86 10.92
N VAL A 178 -28.66 -19.08 12.00
CA VAL A 178 -27.31 -18.59 12.28
C VAL A 178 -26.36 -19.74 12.62
N MET A 179 -26.83 -20.72 13.39
CA MET A 179 -26.02 -21.89 13.76
C MET A 179 -25.70 -22.75 12.54
N GLU A 180 -26.63 -22.91 11.62
CA GLU A 180 -26.41 -23.58 10.34
C GLU A 180 -25.32 -22.87 9.53
N PHE A 181 -25.42 -21.53 9.39
CA PHE A 181 -24.39 -20.72 8.74
C PHE A 181 -23.01 -20.89 9.38
N VAL A 182 -22.92 -20.82 10.73
CA VAL A 182 -21.66 -20.98 11.46
C VAL A 182 -21.06 -22.38 11.22
N ASN A 183 -21.88 -23.41 11.20
CA ASN A 183 -21.43 -24.77 10.93
C ASN A 183 -20.89 -24.98 9.52
N ILE A 184 -21.44 -24.27 8.53
CA ILE A 184 -21.09 -24.43 7.12
C ILE A 184 -19.95 -23.48 6.73
N ALA A 185 -20.06 -22.20 7.05
CA ALA A 185 -19.16 -21.15 6.59
C ALA A 185 -18.13 -20.71 7.65
N GLY A 186 -18.33 -21.02 8.93
CA GLY A 186 -17.52 -20.49 10.01
C GLY A 186 -16.05 -20.83 9.91
N LEU A 187 -15.70 -22.11 9.86
CA LEU A 187 -14.32 -22.53 9.73
C LEU A 187 -13.67 -22.10 8.40
N PRO A 188 -14.34 -22.25 7.23
CA PRO A 188 -13.87 -21.70 5.96
C PRO A 188 -13.54 -20.21 6.04
N LEU A 189 -14.42 -19.38 6.62
CA LEU A 189 -14.19 -17.94 6.75
C LEU A 189 -13.00 -17.60 7.64
N VAL A 190 -12.87 -18.24 8.79
CA VAL A 190 -11.74 -18.03 9.71
C VAL A 190 -10.42 -18.36 9.02
N LEU A 191 -10.33 -19.52 8.37
CA LEU A 191 -9.11 -19.96 7.69
C LEU A 191 -8.74 -19.03 6.53
N THR A 192 -9.71 -18.74 5.65
CA THR A 192 -9.45 -17.93 4.45
C THR A 192 -9.14 -16.48 4.77
N ASN A 193 -9.85 -15.86 5.74
CA ASN A 193 -9.53 -14.51 6.20
C ASN A 193 -8.14 -14.43 6.81
N SER A 194 -7.80 -15.35 7.72
CA SER A 194 -6.49 -15.37 8.39
C SER A 194 -5.34 -15.49 7.39
N ILE A 195 -5.46 -16.44 6.46
CA ILE A 195 -4.45 -16.69 5.43
C ILE A 195 -4.36 -15.50 4.47
N ALA A 196 -5.50 -14.95 4.01
CA ALA A 196 -5.52 -13.81 3.11
C ALA A 196 -4.85 -12.58 3.72
N ILE A 197 -5.15 -12.26 4.99
CA ILE A 197 -4.55 -11.14 5.70
C ILE A 197 -3.03 -11.35 5.88
N ALA A 198 -2.60 -12.57 6.21
CA ALA A 198 -1.19 -12.90 6.34
C ALA A 198 -0.42 -12.75 5.01
N ILE A 199 -0.97 -13.27 3.91
CA ILE A 199 -0.35 -13.17 2.58
C ILE A 199 -0.30 -11.70 2.13
N PHE A 200 -1.39 -10.95 2.32
CA PHE A 200 -1.43 -9.53 1.99
C PHE A 200 -0.38 -8.73 2.77
N THR A 201 -0.28 -8.99 4.07
CA THR A 201 0.73 -8.35 4.94
C THR A 201 2.15 -8.72 4.53
N ALA A 202 2.40 -9.98 4.14
CA ALA A 202 3.68 -10.41 3.61
C ALA A 202 4.04 -9.67 2.31
N MET A 203 3.09 -9.56 1.38
CA MET A 203 3.27 -8.84 0.12
C MET A 203 3.63 -7.36 0.36
N ILE A 204 2.91 -6.68 1.24
CA ILE A 204 3.22 -5.29 1.60
C ILE A 204 4.62 -5.18 2.20
N LYS A 205 4.99 -6.10 3.10
CA LYS A 205 6.32 -6.11 3.71
C LYS A 205 7.43 -6.27 2.67
N ILE A 206 7.25 -7.14 1.66
CA ILE A 206 8.20 -7.30 0.56
C ILE A 206 8.35 -5.99 -0.23
N VAL A 207 7.23 -5.35 -0.61
CA VAL A 207 7.25 -4.08 -1.34
C VAL A 207 7.97 -2.98 -0.56
N LEU A 208 7.77 -2.91 0.76
CA LEU A 208 8.48 -1.98 1.63
C LEU A 208 9.98 -2.25 1.69
N GLN A 209 10.38 -3.50 1.88
CA GLN A 209 11.79 -3.87 1.92
C GLN A 209 12.51 -3.56 0.61
N GLU A 210 11.85 -3.79 -0.53
CA GLU A 210 12.38 -3.44 -1.85
C GLU A 210 12.68 -1.92 -1.93
N GLN A 211 11.73 -1.08 -1.49
CA GLN A 211 11.89 0.38 -1.49
C GLN A 211 12.99 0.86 -0.52
N GLU A 212 13.05 0.29 0.69
CA GLU A 212 14.09 0.62 1.67
C GLU A 212 15.47 0.22 1.14
N ASN A 213 15.59 -0.91 0.46
CA ASN A 213 16.83 -1.35 -0.17
C ASN A 213 17.26 -0.43 -1.32
N GLU A 214 16.32 0.00 -2.18
CA GLU A 214 16.61 0.97 -3.26
C GLU A 214 17.11 2.31 -2.68
N ALA A 215 16.45 2.84 -1.66
CA ALA A 215 16.84 4.08 -1.00
C ALA A 215 18.20 3.95 -0.30
N ALA A 216 18.46 2.82 0.35
CA ALA A 216 19.75 2.55 1.00
C ALA A 216 20.89 2.43 -0.04
N LEU A 217 20.64 1.79 -1.18
CA LEU A 217 21.59 1.69 -2.27
C LEU A 217 21.93 3.06 -2.86
N ALA A 218 20.91 3.89 -3.14
CA ALA A 218 21.11 5.25 -3.64
C ALA A 218 21.92 6.10 -2.66
N THR A 219 21.63 6.01 -1.36
CA THR A 219 22.38 6.70 -0.31
C THR A 219 23.83 6.23 -0.25
N LYS A 220 24.07 4.93 -0.32
CA LYS A 220 25.42 4.35 -0.34
C LYS A 220 26.21 4.83 -1.56
N GLN A 221 25.59 4.84 -2.74
CA GLN A 221 26.21 5.35 -3.96
C GLN A 221 26.61 6.83 -3.81
N ALA A 222 25.70 7.67 -3.28
CA ALA A 222 25.99 9.08 -3.06
C ALA A 222 27.16 9.29 -2.07
N LEU A 223 27.21 8.52 -0.97
CA LEU A 223 28.32 8.57 -0.02
C LEU A 223 29.63 8.10 -0.64
N THR A 224 29.63 7.02 -1.41
CA THR A 224 30.84 6.54 -2.12
C THR A 224 31.36 7.60 -3.08
N ILE A 225 30.48 8.23 -3.87
CA ILE A 225 30.87 9.33 -4.78
C ILE A 225 31.46 10.50 -3.97
N ALA A 226 30.84 10.86 -2.84
CA ALA A 226 31.35 11.94 -1.99
C ALA A 226 32.73 11.61 -1.42
N GLU A 227 32.98 10.39 -0.96
CA GLU A 227 34.32 9.94 -0.48
C GLU A 227 35.36 9.97 -1.59
N GLU A 228 35.03 9.48 -2.78
CA GLU A 228 35.91 9.50 -3.95
C GLU A 228 36.19 10.93 -4.46
N ALA A 229 35.27 11.88 -4.22
CA ALA A 229 35.44 13.29 -4.58
C ALA A 229 36.42 14.04 -3.64
N LEU A 230 36.55 13.61 -2.37
CA LEU A 230 37.38 14.31 -1.37
C LEU A 230 38.82 14.57 -1.81
N PRO A 231 39.56 13.64 -2.46
CA PRO A 231 40.92 13.90 -2.94
C PRO A 231 40.98 15.03 -3.97
N PHE A 232 39.98 15.11 -4.87
CA PHE A 232 39.92 16.18 -5.86
C PHE A 232 39.62 17.53 -5.23
N LEU A 233 38.72 17.59 -4.24
CA LEU A 233 38.38 18.82 -3.52
C LEU A 233 39.52 19.42 -2.71
N LYS A 234 40.55 18.62 -2.36
CA LYS A 234 41.75 19.05 -1.64
C LYS A 234 42.86 19.63 -2.53
N LYS A 235 42.72 19.57 -3.86
CA LYS A 235 43.69 20.14 -4.79
C LYS A 235 43.67 21.68 -4.72
N ASP A 236 44.81 22.32 -4.91
CA ASP A 236 44.93 23.77 -4.81
C ASP A 236 44.31 24.49 -6.03
N SER A 237 44.48 23.94 -7.23
CA SER A 237 43.97 24.54 -8.46
C SER A 237 42.46 24.34 -8.63
N PRO A 238 41.64 25.40 -8.83
CA PRO A 238 40.22 25.31 -9.11
C PRO A 238 39.91 24.48 -10.34
N THR A 239 40.72 24.57 -11.40
CA THR A 239 40.54 23.84 -12.64
C THR A 239 40.78 22.34 -12.45
N GLU A 240 41.88 21.97 -11.76
CA GLU A 240 42.15 20.56 -11.45
C GLU A 240 41.07 19.91 -10.57
N ARG A 241 40.50 20.71 -9.63
CA ARG A 241 39.35 20.25 -8.83
C ARG A 241 38.13 19.96 -9.70
N ALA A 242 37.81 20.90 -10.61
CA ALA A 242 36.67 20.80 -11.48
C ALA A 242 36.81 19.64 -12.48
N GLU A 243 37.98 19.47 -13.11
CA GLU A 243 38.27 18.38 -14.01
C GLU A 243 38.13 17.00 -13.34
N GLY A 244 38.76 16.82 -12.18
CA GLY A 244 38.69 15.59 -11.41
C GLY A 244 37.24 15.25 -10.98
N LEU A 245 36.49 16.26 -10.55
CA LEU A 245 35.08 16.08 -10.20
C LEU A 245 34.23 15.76 -11.41
N ALA A 246 34.43 16.44 -12.55
CA ALA A 246 33.67 16.17 -13.77
C ALA A 246 33.92 14.75 -14.29
N GLU A 247 35.15 14.28 -14.25
CA GLU A 247 35.52 12.92 -14.64
C GLU A 247 34.91 11.89 -13.72
N LEU A 248 35.08 12.03 -12.41
CA LEU A 248 34.49 11.14 -11.40
C LEU A 248 32.97 11.03 -11.55
N LEU A 249 32.29 12.17 -11.62
CA LEU A 249 30.83 12.19 -11.73
C LEU A 249 30.34 11.61 -13.05
N TYR A 250 31.02 11.88 -14.17
CA TYR A 250 30.70 11.33 -15.47
C TYR A 250 30.76 9.80 -15.47
N ASP A 251 31.84 9.24 -14.90
CA ASP A 251 32.07 7.80 -14.86
C ASP A 251 31.10 7.09 -13.89
N ARG A 252 30.78 7.72 -12.76
CA ARG A 252 29.94 7.11 -11.72
C ARG A 252 28.44 7.24 -12.01
N LEU A 253 28.00 8.39 -12.52
CA LEU A 253 26.59 8.64 -12.80
C LEU A 253 26.14 8.16 -14.17
N LYS A 254 27.09 7.85 -15.09
CA LYS A 254 26.83 7.40 -16.48
C LYS A 254 25.82 8.30 -17.22
N VAL A 255 25.96 9.60 -17.03
CA VAL A 255 25.13 10.62 -17.68
C VAL A 255 25.71 11.02 -19.03
N ALA A 256 24.91 11.68 -19.88
CA ALA A 256 25.34 12.09 -21.21
C ALA A 256 26.44 13.14 -21.19
N ALA A 257 26.41 14.04 -20.23
CA ALA A 257 27.43 15.08 -20.02
C ALA A 257 27.42 15.59 -18.58
N ILE A 258 28.58 16.09 -18.12
CA ILE A 258 28.77 16.80 -16.86
C ILE A 258 29.48 18.12 -17.15
N CYS A 259 28.97 19.20 -16.56
CA CYS A 259 29.60 20.51 -16.57
C CYS A 259 29.84 20.95 -15.12
N VAL A 260 31.06 21.33 -14.79
CA VAL A 260 31.40 21.99 -13.51
C VAL A 260 31.76 23.43 -13.82
N ALA A 261 31.09 24.35 -13.16
CA ALA A 261 31.24 25.79 -13.42
C ALA A 261 31.25 26.57 -12.10
N ASN A 262 31.82 27.78 -12.14
CA ASN A 262 31.63 28.82 -11.10
C ASN A 262 30.49 29.77 -11.53
N GLU A 263 30.38 30.92 -10.89
CA GLU A 263 29.37 31.93 -11.21
C GLU A 263 29.60 32.63 -12.58
N GLU A 264 30.78 32.55 -13.15
CA GLU A 264 31.19 33.30 -14.35
C GLU A 264 31.41 32.38 -15.56
N GLU A 265 32.06 31.23 -15.38
CA GLU A 265 32.57 30.40 -16.48
C GLU A 265 32.53 28.89 -16.20
N ILE A 266 32.65 28.12 -17.27
CA ILE A 266 32.81 26.68 -17.25
C ILE A 266 34.25 26.34 -16.84
N LEU A 267 34.43 25.61 -15.74
CA LEU A 267 35.71 25.14 -15.22
C LEU A 267 36.11 23.75 -15.76
N ALA A 268 35.13 22.89 -16.00
CA ALA A 268 35.31 21.57 -16.63
C ALA A 268 34.04 21.11 -17.32
N PHE A 269 34.24 20.38 -18.43
CA PHE A 269 33.13 19.74 -19.17
C PHE A 269 33.56 18.36 -19.65
N LYS A 270 32.68 17.35 -19.52
CA LYS A 270 32.91 16.00 -20.03
C LYS A 270 31.63 15.42 -20.60
N GLY A 271 31.71 14.76 -21.75
CA GLY A 271 30.58 14.09 -22.41
C GLY A 271 30.15 14.73 -23.72
N ILE A 272 28.90 14.50 -24.09
CA ILE A 272 28.31 14.98 -25.36
C ILE A 272 28.21 16.51 -25.32
N GLY A 273 28.71 17.19 -26.36
CA GLY A 273 28.73 18.64 -26.45
C GLY A 273 30.08 19.27 -26.07
N ALA A 274 31.12 18.49 -25.87
CA ALA A 274 32.46 18.99 -25.58
C ALA A 274 33.06 19.85 -26.74
N ASP A 275 32.49 19.73 -27.94
CA ASP A 275 32.86 20.50 -29.13
C ASP A 275 32.46 21.97 -29.07
N HIS A 276 31.49 22.34 -28.22
CA HIS A 276 31.02 23.74 -28.07
C HIS A 276 30.95 24.22 -26.63
N HIS A 277 31.15 23.36 -25.63
CA HIS A 277 31.24 23.73 -24.22
C HIS A 277 32.70 23.72 -23.77
N HIS A 278 33.43 24.79 -24.08
CA HIS A 278 34.85 24.89 -23.71
C HIS A 278 35.06 25.54 -22.31
N VAL A 279 36.11 25.10 -21.63
CA VAL A 279 36.58 25.72 -20.40
C VAL A 279 36.84 27.21 -20.64
N GLY A 280 36.41 28.07 -19.72
CA GLY A 280 36.47 29.51 -19.82
C GLY A 280 35.29 30.17 -20.53
N ASN A 281 34.37 29.38 -21.11
CA ASN A 281 33.16 29.92 -21.71
C ASN A 281 32.15 30.31 -20.62
N LYS A 282 31.45 31.45 -20.87
CA LYS A 282 30.38 31.89 -19.98
C LYS A 282 29.18 30.93 -20.04
N ILE A 283 28.53 30.77 -18.88
CA ILE A 283 27.30 29.99 -18.79
C ILE A 283 26.17 30.74 -19.53
N ARG A 284 25.61 30.09 -20.55
CA ARG A 284 24.59 30.70 -21.42
C ARG A 284 23.21 30.07 -21.29
N THR A 285 23.10 28.91 -20.65
CA THR A 285 21.79 28.22 -20.54
C THR A 285 20.91 28.91 -19.53
N ARG A 286 19.64 29.10 -19.87
CA ARG A 286 18.64 29.74 -19.02
C ARG A 286 18.51 29.03 -17.67
N LEU A 287 18.45 27.68 -17.69
CA LEU A 287 18.28 26.87 -16.49
C LEU A 287 19.47 27.01 -15.51
N SER A 288 20.70 27.03 -16.04
CA SER A 288 21.90 27.21 -15.21
C SER A 288 21.94 28.60 -14.59
N ASN A 289 21.56 29.65 -15.33
CA ASN A 289 21.48 31.00 -14.79
C ASN A 289 20.39 31.14 -13.71
N GLU A 290 19.24 30.52 -13.90
CA GLU A 290 18.17 30.49 -12.89
C GLU A 290 18.63 29.76 -11.62
N ALA A 291 19.35 28.63 -11.75
CA ALA A 291 19.90 27.89 -10.63
C ALA A 291 20.96 28.70 -9.84
N LEU A 292 21.85 29.41 -10.54
CA LEU A 292 22.84 30.30 -9.93
C LEU A 292 22.20 31.45 -9.17
N GLN A 293 21.15 32.07 -9.72
CA GLN A 293 20.46 33.19 -9.07
C GLN A 293 19.63 32.76 -7.87
N SER A 294 18.90 31.62 -7.98
CA SER A 294 18.05 31.14 -6.88
C SER A 294 18.79 30.34 -5.83
N LYS A 295 20.00 29.87 -6.13
CA LYS A 295 20.77 28.91 -5.31
C LYS A 295 19.99 27.61 -5.00
N GLU A 296 19.06 27.25 -5.87
CA GLU A 296 18.23 26.05 -5.76
C GLU A 296 18.49 25.11 -6.93
N ILE A 297 18.22 23.81 -6.71
CA ILE A 297 18.26 22.80 -7.79
C ILE A 297 17.15 23.09 -8.78
N LYS A 298 17.49 23.22 -10.07
CA LYS A 298 16.54 23.40 -11.17
C LYS A 298 16.56 22.19 -12.08
N ILE A 299 15.37 21.69 -12.44
CA ILE A 299 15.18 20.51 -13.30
C ILE A 299 14.33 20.96 -14.49
N ALA A 300 14.76 20.61 -15.72
CA ALA A 300 13.94 20.69 -16.92
C ALA A 300 13.39 19.30 -17.23
N TYR A 301 12.11 19.24 -17.56
CA TYR A 301 11.43 18.04 -18.02
C TYR A 301 11.16 18.14 -19.54
#